data_608e9a8b44a1bee6311e7581ef96fb7d
#
_entry.id   608e9a8b44a1bee6311e7581ef96fb7d
#
_cell.length_a   1.000
_cell.length_b   1.000
_cell.length_c   1.000
_cell.angle_alpha   90.00
_cell.angle_beta   90.00
_cell.angle_gamma   90.00
#
_symmetry.space_group_name_H-M   'P 1'
#
loop_
_entity.id
_entity.type
_entity.pdbx_description
1 polymer ?
#
loop_
_entity_poly.entity_id
_entity_poly.type
_entity_poly.pdbx_seq_one_letter_code
_entity_poly.pdbx_strand_id
1 'polypeptide(L)' 'MKKAVLQLETLVCPSCSMKIEGALKSITGIDKESISVLFNASKVKLSFDETQVNVDAMKAAINKVGFEVLKMQVKE' A
#
# COMPACT_ATOMS: atom_id res chain seq x y z
N MET A 1 -4.47 -1.36 15.66
CA MET A 1 -4.15 -1.38 14.22
C MET A 1 -2.66 -1.61 14.01
N LYS A 2 -2.32 -2.33 12.99
CA LYS A 2 -0.93 -2.56 12.64
C LYS A 2 -0.49 -1.64 11.51
N LYS A 3 0.79 -1.40 11.42
CA LYS A 3 1.36 -0.58 10.36
C LYS A 3 2.03 -1.48 9.34
N ALA A 4 1.82 -1.19 8.07
CA ALA A 4 2.44 -1.93 6.99
C ALA A 4 3.31 -1.01 6.16
N VAL A 5 4.46 -1.51 5.76
CA VAL A 5 5.36 -0.83 4.84
C VAL A 5 5.56 -1.74 3.64
N LEU A 6 5.19 -1.25 2.48
CA LEU A 6 5.26 -1.99 1.23
C LEU A 6 6.37 -1.40 0.37
N GLN A 7 7.38 -2.20 0.06
CA GLN A 7 8.42 -1.80 -0.88
C GLN A 7 7.98 -2.21 -2.27
N LEU A 8 7.82 -1.23 -3.15
CA LEU A 8 7.35 -1.46 -4.52
C LEU A 8 8.51 -1.41 -5.49
N GLU A 9 8.25 -1.84 -6.74
CA GLU A 9 9.18 -1.61 -7.82
C GLU A 9 9.35 -0.10 -8.03
N THR A 10 10.39 0.29 -8.74
CA THR A 10 10.69 1.70 -8.96
C THR A 10 9.49 2.42 -9.58
N LEU A 11 9.02 3.46 -8.90
CA LEU A 11 7.94 4.30 -9.42
C LEU A 11 8.53 5.35 -10.33
N VAL A 12 8.08 5.36 -11.59
CA VAL A 12 8.67 6.22 -12.62
C VAL A 12 7.78 7.37 -13.04
N CYS A 13 6.53 7.42 -12.55
CA CYS A 13 5.61 8.49 -12.91
C CYS A 13 4.81 8.94 -11.69
N PRO A 14 4.48 10.27 -11.61
CA PRO A 14 3.70 10.77 -10.47
C PRO A 14 2.32 10.15 -10.35
N SER A 15 1.68 9.84 -11.48
CA SER A 15 0.34 9.26 -11.46
C SER A 15 0.32 7.84 -10.89
N CYS A 16 1.47 7.17 -10.86
CA CYS A 16 1.57 5.82 -10.29
C CYS A 16 1.24 5.83 -8.80
N SER A 17 1.75 6.81 -8.07
CA SER A 17 1.46 6.91 -6.64
C SER A 17 -0.02 7.16 -6.39
N MET A 18 -0.66 7.93 -7.26
CA MET A 18 -2.10 8.19 -7.14
C MET A 18 -2.92 6.93 -7.36
N LYS A 19 -2.52 6.09 -8.30
CA LYS A 19 -3.19 4.83 -8.57
C LYS A 19 -3.08 3.88 -7.39
N ILE A 20 -1.89 3.77 -6.81
CA ILE A 20 -1.65 2.93 -5.64
C ILE A 20 -2.48 3.44 -4.46
N GLU A 21 -2.46 4.73 -4.22
CA GLU A 21 -3.22 5.32 -3.14
C GLU A 21 -4.72 5.05 -3.32
N GLY A 22 -5.24 5.24 -4.53
CA GLY A 22 -6.63 4.99 -4.82
C GLY A 22 -7.02 3.53 -4.61
N ALA A 23 -6.16 2.59 -5.02
CA ALA A 23 -6.40 1.18 -4.81
C ALA A 23 -6.48 0.83 -3.33
N LEU A 24 -5.56 1.37 -2.53
CA LEU A 24 -5.54 1.12 -1.10
C LEU A 24 -6.73 1.77 -0.39
N LYS A 25 -7.13 2.95 -0.83
CA LYS A 25 -8.29 3.63 -0.24
C LYS A 25 -9.59 2.89 -0.48
N SER A 26 -9.65 2.05 -1.49
CA SER A 26 -10.86 1.27 -1.78
C SER A 26 -11.01 0.07 -0.86
N ILE A 27 -10.00 -0.28 -0.09
CA ILE A 27 -10.03 -1.45 0.79
C ILE A 27 -10.58 -1.07 2.15
N THR A 28 -11.59 -1.80 2.62
CA THR A 28 -12.14 -1.62 3.96
C THR A 28 -11.15 -2.15 4.99
N GLY A 29 -10.99 -1.43 6.09
CA GLY A 29 -10.09 -1.84 7.18
C GLY A 29 -8.75 -1.12 7.18
N ILE A 30 -8.50 -0.31 6.15
CA ILE A 30 -7.29 0.49 6.10
C ILE A 30 -7.62 1.91 6.57
N ASP A 31 -6.75 2.46 7.41
CA ASP A 31 -6.85 3.86 7.81
C ASP A 31 -6.41 4.74 6.64
N LYS A 32 -7.37 5.29 5.93
CA LYS A 32 -7.11 6.06 4.73
C LYS A 32 -6.27 7.30 4.99
N GLU A 33 -6.37 7.86 6.19
CA GLU A 33 -5.59 9.04 6.54
C GLU A 33 -4.13 8.72 6.82
N SER A 34 -3.83 7.46 7.14
CA SER A 34 -2.46 7.04 7.43
C SER A 34 -1.69 6.62 6.18
N ILE A 35 -2.38 6.51 5.04
CA ILE A 35 -1.71 6.09 3.81
C ILE A 35 -0.72 7.16 3.38
N SER A 36 0.53 6.77 3.23
CA SER A 36 1.60 7.66 2.81
C SER A 36 2.40 6.97 1.72
N VAL A 37 2.40 7.57 0.54
CA VAL A 37 3.15 7.03 -0.60
C VAL A 37 4.44 7.82 -0.72
N LEU A 38 5.56 7.13 -0.55
CA LEU A 38 6.89 7.72 -0.65
C LEU A 38 7.43 7.46 -2.05
N PHE A 39 7.13 8.37 -2.96
CA PHE A 39 7.50 8.23 -4.36
C PHE A 39 9.00 8.03 -4.56
N ASN A 40 9.80 8.85 -3.88
CA ASN A 40 11.25 8.80 -4.04
C ASN A 40 11.87 7.50 -3.52
N ALA A 41 11.22 6.88 -2.53
CA ALA A 41 11.70 5.63 -1.96
C ALA A 41 10.96 4.42 -2.52
N SER A 42 9.95 4.63 -3.36
CA SER A 42 9.09 3.57 -3.92
C SER A 42 8.47 2.72 -2.82
N LYS A 43 8.02 3.37 -1.75
CA LYS A 43 7.44 2.71 -0.59
C LYS A 43 6.07 3.27 -0.28
N VAL A 44 5.24 2.43 0.30
CA VAL A 44 3.92 2.84 0.79
C VAL A 44 3.81 2.45 2.25
N LYS A 45 3.42 3.41 3.09
CA LYS A 45 3.17 3.18 4.51
C LYS A 45 1.70 3.40 4.80
N LEU A 46 1.13 2.53 5.61
CA LEU A 46 -0.27 2.66 6.01
C LEU A 46 -0.52 1.94 7.32
N SER A 47 -1.64 2.26 7.95
CA SER A 47 -2.14 1.51 9.11
C SER A 47 -3.39 0.76 8.69
N PHE A 48 -3.55 -0.44 9.18
CA PHE A 48 -4.69 -1.27 8.83
C PHE A 48 -5.15 -2.10 10.01
N ASP A 49 -6.41 -2.53 9.96
CA ASP A 49 -6.97 -3.42 10.97
C ASP A 49 -6.86 -4.86 10.45
N GLU A 50 -5.98 -5.63 11.05
CA GLU A 50 -5.72 -7.00 10.61
C GLU A 50 -6.93 -7.93 10.74
N THR A 51 -7.95 -7.53 11.52
CA THR A 51 -9.17 -8.31 11.63
C THR A 51 -10.12 -8.05 10.46
N GLN A 52 -9.93 -6.98 9.70
CA GLN A 52 -10.78 -6.60 8.58
C GLN A 52 -10.10 -6.81 7.23
N VAL A 53 -8.80 -6.65 7.18
CA VAL A 53 -8.04 -6.79 5.94
C VAL A 53 -6.70 -7.45 6.24
N ASN A 54 -6.21 -8.25 5.29
CA ASN A 54 -4.89 -8.86 5.43
C ASN A 54 -3.93 -8.28 4.40
N VAL A 55 -2.64 -8.59 4.59
CA VAL A 55 -1.61 -8.05 3.71
C VAL A 55 -1.72 -8.60 2.28
N ASP A 56 -2.25 -9.80 2.13
CA ASP A 56 -2.44 -10.38 0.80
C ASP A 56 -3.44 -9.58 0.00
N ALA A 57 -4.47 -9.07 0.64
CA ALA A 57 -5.47 -8.22 -0.02
C ALA A 57 -4.82 -6.93 -0.53
N MET A 58 -3.92 -6.35 0.26
CA MET A 58 -3.20 -5.15 -0.14
C MET A 58 -2.28 -5.42 -1.33
N LYS A 59 -1.55 -6.54 -1.28
CA LYS A 59 -0.69 -6.94 -2.39
C LYS A 59 -1.50 -7.14 -3.67
N ALA A 60 -2.64 -7.81 -3.56
CA ALA A 60 -3.50 -8.06 -4.70
C ALA A 60 -4.02 -6.75 -5.30
N ALA A 61 -4.39 -5.79 -4.46
CA ALA A 61 -4.89 -4.50 -4.92
C ALA A 61 -3.80 -3.75 -5.69
N ILE A 62 -2.56 -3.78 -5.20
CA ILE A 62 -1.45 -3.12 -5.86
C ILE A 62 -1.10 -3.80 -7.18
N ASN A 63 -1.10 -5.14 -7.20
CA ASN A 63 -0.86 -5.88 -8.43
C ASN A 63 -1.93 -5.59 -9.49
N LYS A 64 -3.15 -5.35 -9.04
CA LYS A 64 -4.27 -5.10 -9.94
C LYS A 64 -4.10 -3.81 -10.73
N VAL A 65 -3.42 -2.82 -10.16
CA VAL A 65 -3.16 -1.56 -10.86
C VAL A 65 -1.85 -1.59 -11.65
N GLY A 66 -1.15 -2.73 -11.66
CA GLY A 66 0.01 -2.93 -12.50
C GLY A 66 1.36 -2.76 -11.81
N PHE A 67 1.40 -2.81 -10.48
CA PHE A 67 2.64 -2.66 -9.74
C PHE A 67 2.96 -3.93 -8.97
N GLU A 68 4.24 -4.14 -8.72
CA GLU A 68 4.71 -5.31 -8.00
C GLU A 68 5.23 -4.92 -6.63
N VAL A 69 4.81 -5.67 -5.60
CA VAL A 69 5.31 -5.49 -4.24
C VAL A 69 6.55 -6.35 -4.07
N LEU A 70 7.70 -5.71 -3.88
CA LEU A 70 8.97 -6.41 -3.75
C LEU A 70 9.19 -6.89 -2.32
N LYS A 71 8.82 -6.08 -1.34
CA LYS A 71 8.94 -6.44 0.08
C LYS A 71 7.76 -5.89 0.84
N MET A 72 7.42 -6.57 1.91
CA MET A 72 6.36 -6.13 2.79
C MET A 72 6.80 -6.33 4.24
N GLN A 73 6.61 -5.31 5.06
CA GLN A 73 6.87 -5.37 6.48
C GLN A 73 5.63 -4.95 7.22
N VAL A 74 5.31 -5.67 8.28
CA VAL A 74 4.17 -5.35 9.14
C VAL A 74 4.72 -5.12 10.54
N LYS A 75 4.38 -3.99 11.12
CA LYS A 75 4.79 -3.61 12.48
C LYS A 75 3.56 -3.24 13.29
N GLU A 76 3.64 -3.46 14.57
CA GLU A 76 2.58 -3.06 15.48
C GLU A 76 2.67 -1.62 15.92
#